data_7c3236aa570f58695f836ab4ae8b464e
#
_entry.id   7c3236aa570f58695f836ab4ae8b464e
#
_cell.length_a   1.000
_cell.length_b   1.000
_cell.length_c   1.000
_cell.angle_alpha   90.00
_cell.angle_beta   90.00
_cell.angle_gamma   90.00
#
_symmetry.space_group_name_H-M   'P 1'
#
loop_
_entity.id
_entity.type
_entity.pdbx_description
1 polymer ?
#
loop_
_entity_poly.entity_id
_entity_poly.type
_entity_poly.pdbx_seq_one_letter_code
_entity_poly.pdbx_strand_id
1 'polypeptide(L)'
;MKARKLLALGLTAIIGATMMAGCGGGGGSTTSQSSDGSSASGTYAFVAKDVQNPYMQKVYDGFEKACKEIGAEPLYKGPEAATPEKQIEIINQLVAQNVAGIAIAANDADALQPALTEAMDAGIKVISLDSAVNKDSRQTHIQQ
;
A
#
# COMPACT_ATOMS: atom_id res chain seq x y z
N MET A 1 50.02 10.52 -8.58
CA MET A 1 50.36 11.77 -9.31
C MET A 1 49.09 12.41 -9.86
N LYS A 2 48.93 13.73 -9.55
CA LYS A 2 47.99 14.73 -10.13
C LYS A 2 46.52 14.51 -9.79
N ALA A 3 45.85 15.12 -8.81
CA ALA A 3 45.71 16.54 -8.39
C ALA A 3 45.11 17.48 -9.45
N ARG A 4 44.04 18.17 -9.07
CA ARG A 4 43.53 19.51 -9.47
C ARG A 4 42.10 19.47 -10.06
N LYS A 5 41.17 20.39 -9.77
CA LYS A 5 41.11 21.60 -8.91
C LYS A 5 39.66 22.04 -8.83
N LEU A 6 39.28 22.57 -7.67
CA LEU A 6 38.29 23.57 -7.30
C LEU A 6 37.90 24.61 -8.33
N LEU A 7 36.61 25.05 -8.34
CA LEU A 7 36.13 26.45 -8.41
C LEU A 7 34.61 26.37 -8.20
N ALA A 8 33.94 26.82 -7.18
CA ALA A 8 33.80 28.11 -6.53
C ALA A 8 32.80 29.07 -7.21
N LEU A 9 31.83 29.49 -6.45
CA LEU A 9 31.07 30.76 -6.39
C LEU A 9 29.97 31.08 -7.41
N GLY A 10 28.80 31.38 -6.84
CA GLY A 10 27.70 32.09 -7.50
C GLY A 10 26.52 32.35 -6.54
N LEU A 11 26.71 33.29 -5.64
CA LEU A 11 25.73 33.87 -4.71
C LEU A 11 24.85 34.88 -5.45
N THR A 12 23.52 34.74 -5.46
CA THR A 12 22.62 35.86 -5.72
C THR A 12 21.33 35.73 -4.90
N ALA A 13 21.23 36.58 -3.90
CA ALA A 13 20.02 36.86 -3.13
C ALA A 13 19.17 37.88 -3.90
N ILE A 14 17.87 37.67 -4.01
CA ILE A 14 16.89 38.70 -4.31
C ILE A 14 15.75 38.62 -3.33
N ILE A 15 15.70 39.63 -2.45
CA ILE A 15 14.62 39.95 -1.54
C ILE A 15 13.54 40.70 -2.33
N GLY A 16 12.30 40.24 -2.24
CA GLY A 16 11.15 40.96 -2.75
C GLY A 16 9.96 40.80 -1.83
N ALA A 17 9.84 41.72 -0.88
CA ALA A 17 8.66 41.89 -0.05
C ALA A 17 7.61 42.72 -0.79
N THR A 18 6.37 42.23 -0.85
CA THR A 18 5.19 43.09 -1.05
C THR A 18 4.05 42.59 -0.19
N MET A 19 3.78 43.39 0.85
CA MET A 19 2.53 43.40 1.59
C MET A 19 1.41 44.00 0.71
N MET A 20 0.24 43.31 0.69
CA MET A 20 -1.04 44.02 0.45
C MET A 20 -2.08 43.42 1.38
N ALA A 21 -2.47 44.24 2.33
CA ALA A 21 -3.65 44.05 3.16
C ALA A 21 -4.91 44.32 2.33
N GLY A 22 -5.91 43.44 2.46
CA GLY A 22 -7.24 43.58 1.90
C GLY A 22 -8.27 42.94 2.85
N CYS A 23 -8.85 43.76 3.70
CA CYS A 23 -9.96 43.42 4.58
C CYS A 23 -11.26 43.54 3.77
N GLY A 24 -12.22 42.58 3.96
CA GLY A 24 -13.58 42.72 3.42
C GLY A 24 -14.39 41.45 3.50
N GLY A 25 -15.12 41.24 4.53
CA GLY A 25 -16.49 40.95 4.90
C GLY A 25 -17.25 39.81 4.19
N GLY A 26 -17.81 38.90 5.02
CA GLY A 26 -19.17 38.39 4.81
C GLY A 26 -19.35 36.95 4.34
N GLY A 27 -19.57 36.03 5.29
CA GLY A 27 -20.69 35.09 5.21
C GLY A 27 -20.63 33.91 4.23
N GLY A 28 -20.59 32.71 4.78
CA GLY A 28 -20.93 31.49 4.04
C GLY A 28 -19.98 30.32 4.37
N SER A 29 -20.16 29.72 5.55
CA SER A 29 -19.54 28.42 5.85
C SER A 29 -20.20 27.35 4.98
N THR A 30 -19.66 27.14 3.79
CA THR A 30 -19.85 25.89 3.07
C THR A 30 -18.61 25.05 3.38
N THR A 31 -18.76 24.14 4.32
CA THR A 31 -17.79 23.07 4.56
C THR A 31 -17.80 22.20 3.32
N SER A 32 -17.00 22.57 2.33
CA SER A 32 -16.59 21.66 1.28
C SER A 32 -15.70 20.64 1.96
N GLN A 33 -16.27 19.52 2.31
CA GLN A 33 -15.52 18.30 2.55
C GLN A 33 -14.79 18.01 1.24
N SER A 34 -13.57 18.50 1.14
CA SER A 34 -12.61 17.99 0.18
C SER A 34 -12.38 16.52 0.59
N SER A 35 -13.04 15.63 -0.12
CA SER A 35 -12.57 14.25 -0.18
C SER A 35 -11.17 14.34 -0.80
N ASP A 36 -10.15 14.41 0.06
CA ASP A 36 -8.79 14.08 -0.32
C ASP A 36 -8.85 12.64 -0.83
N GLY A 37 -9.05 12.50 -2.12
CA GLY A 37 -8.75 11.30 -2.86
C GLY A 37 -7.25 11.10 -2.79
N SER A 38 -6.77 10.56 -1.67
CA SER A 38 -5.41 10.10 -1.55
C SER A 38 -5.23 9.04 -2.61
N SER A 39 -4.63 9.41 -3.75
CA SER A 39 -4.21 8.43 -4.76
C SER A 39 -3.28 7.45 -4.06
N ALA A 40 -3.76 6.24 -3.82
CA ALA A 40 -2.97 5.18 -3.24
C ALA A 40 -1.98 4.73 -4.33
N SER A 41 -0.83 5.40 -4.40
CA SER A 41 0.25 4.98 -5.30
C SER A 41 0.95 3.75 -4.74
N GLY A 42 1.21 2.75 -5.57
CA GLY A 42 1.96 1.55 -5.20
C GLY A 42 1.27 0.26 -5.65
N THR A 43 1.98 -0.84 -5.47
CA THR A 43 1.48 -2.18 -5.79
C THR A 43 0.76 -2.77 -4.58
N TYR A 44 -0.45 -3.25 -4.79
CA TYR A 44 -1.23 -3.99 -3.80
C TYR A 44 -1.39 -5.42 -4.26
N ALA A 45 -0.98 -6.37 -3.44
CA ALA A 45 -1.03 -7.79 -3.76
C ALA A 45 -2.25 -8.45 -3.12
N PHE A 46 -2.99 -9.23 -3.90
CA PHE A 46 -3.95 -10.20 -3.41
C PHE A 46 -3.30 -11.58 -3.37
N VAL A 47 -3.21 -12.17 -2.17
CA VAL A 47 -2.63 -13.51 -1.95
C VAL A 47 -3.75 -14.52 -1.72
N ALA A 48 -4.05 -15.30 -2.75
CA ALA A 48 -5.07 -16.36 -2.69
C ALA A 48 -4.59 -17.58 -1.91
N LYS A 49 -5.53 -18.43 -1.47
CA LYS A 49 -5.23 -19.76 -0.91
C LYS A 49 -4.52 -20.67 -1.93
N ASP A 50 -5.03 -20.65 -3.15
CA ASP A 50 -4.42 -21.24 -4.34
C ASP A 50 -4.87 -20.45 -5.58
N VAL A 51 -4.06 -20.45 -6.63
CA VAL A 51 -4.34 -19.66 -7.83
C VAL A 51 -5.34 -20.33 -8.77
N GLN A 52 -5.64 -21.61 -8.56
CA GLN A 52 -6.54 -22.38 -9.44
C GLN A 52 -8.01 -22.31 -8.99
N ASN A 53 -8.26 -21.76 -7.78
CA ASN A 53 -9.61 -21.67 -7.23
C ASN A 53 -10.42 -20.57 -7.95
N PRO A 54 -11.51 -20.93 -8.67
CA PRO A 54 -12.30 -19.97 -9.42
C PRO A 54 -12.97 -18.89 -8.53
N TYR A 55 -13.26 -19.23 -7.27
CA TYR A 55 -13.81 -18.29 -6.30
C TYR A 55 -12.77 -17.20 -5.97
N MET A 56 -11.51 -17.58 -5.72
CA MET A 56 -10.44 -16.62 -5.46
C MET A 56 -10.21 -15.69 -6.66
N GLN A 57 -10.36 -16.19 -7.88
CA GLN A 57 -10.29 -15.35 -9.07
C GLN A 57 -11.41 -14.31 -9.10
N LYS A 58 -12.64 -14.68 -8.72
CA LYS A 58 -13.76 -13.72 -8.63
C LYS A 58 -13.57 -12.66 -7.57
N VAL A 59 -13.00 -13.04 -6.42
CA VAL A 59 -12.64 -12.08 -5.38
C VAL A 59 -11.57 -11.11 -5.88
N TYR A 60 -10.57 -11.63 -6.61
CA TYR A 60 -9.53 -10.79 -7.22
C TYR A 60 -10.08 -9.82 -8.27
N ASP A 61 -11.05 -10.22 -9.09
CA ASP A 61 -11.68 -9.30 -10.06
C ASP A 61 -12.22 -8.03 -9.37
N GLY A 62 -12.82 -8.19 -8.18
CA GLY A 62 -13.28 -7.07 -7.36
C GLY A 62 -12.15 -6.24 -6.76
N PHE A 63 -11.11 -6.91 -6.27
CA PHE A 63 -9.90 -6.27 -5.74
C PHE A 63 -9.17 -5.46 -6.82
N GLU A 64 -8.98 -6.04 -7.99
CA GLU A 64 -8.36 -5.38 -9.15
C GLU A 64 -9.11 -4.09 -9.54
N LYS A 65 -10.45 -4.19 -9.62
CA LYS A 65 -11.29 -3.03 -9.92
C LYS A 65 -11.09 -1.91 -8.89
N ALA A 66 -11.14 -2.24 -7.60
CA ALA A 66 -10.95 -1.27 -6.53
C ALA A 66 -9.55 -0.62 -6.56
N CYS A 67 -8.49 -1.39 -6.84
CA CYS A 67 -7.14 -0.84 -7.01
C CYS A 67 -7.08 0.16 -8.17
N LYS A 68 -7.65 -0.18 -9.31
CA LYS A 68 -7.69 0.69 -10.49
C LYS A 68 -8.46 1.99 -10.23
N GLU A 69 -9.55 1.94 -9.47
CA GLU A 69 -10.34 3.13 -9.10
C GLU A 69 -9.55 4.14 -8.25
N ILE A 70 -8.61 3.67 -7.44
CA ILE A 70 -7.76 4.52 -6.60
C ILE A 70 -6.37 4.81 -7.22
N GLY A 71 -6.12 4.34 -8.44
CA GLY A 71 -4.83 4.53 -9.14
C GLY A 71 -3.69 3.66 -8.62
N ALA A 72 -4.01 2.54 -7.94
CA ALA A 72 -3.04 1.56 -7.47
C ALA A 72 -2.83 0.43 -8.48
N GLU A 73 -1.67 -0.24 -8.40
CA GLU A 73 -1.31 -1.39 -9.23
C GLU A 73 -1.74 -2.70 -8.56
N PRO A 74 -2.68 -3.47 -9.10
CA PRO A 74 -3.10 -4.75 -8.54
C PRO A 74 -2.15 -5.88 -8.94
N LEU A 75 -1.87 -6.80 -8.01
CA LEU A 75 -1.05 -7.98 -8.24
C LEU A 75 -1.74 -9.22 -7.68
N TYR A 76 -2.01 -10.22 -8.54
CA TYR A 76 -2.54 -11.51 -8.13
C TYR A 76 -1.41 -12.51 -7.85
N LYS A 77 -1.39 -13.10 -6.67
CA LYS A 77 -0.45 -14.14 -6.25
C LYS A 77 -1.18 -15.25 -5.48
N GLY A 78 -0.58 -16.40 -5.44
CA GLY A 78 -1.01 -17.53 -4.64
C GLY A 78 -0.20 -18.76 -5.01
N PRO A 79 -0.19 -19.80 -4.16
CA PRO A 79 0.45 -21.07 -4.47
C PRO A 79 -0.40 -21.86 -5.48
N GLU A 80 0.22 -22.80 -6.18
CA GLU A 80 -0.49 -23.79 -7.00
C GLU A 80 -1.20 -24.84 -6.14
N ALA A 81 -0.68 -25.10 -4.94
CA ALA A 81 -1.28 -25.96 -3.93
C ALA A 81 -1.46 -25.17 -2.63
N ALA A 82 -2.64 -25.29 -2.03
CA ALA A 82 -3.03 -24.55 -0.83
C ALA A 82 -2.23 -24.99 0.41
N THR A 83 -1.01 -24.48 0.55
CA THR A 83 -0.13 -24.73 1.71
C THR A 83 0.34 -23.42 2.33
N PRO A 84 0.42 -23.33 3.67
CA PRO A 84 0.90 -22.13 4.34
C PRO A 84 2.36 -21.81 4.02
N GLU A 85 3.22 -22.81 3.85
CA GLU A 85 4.65 -22.63 3.54
C GLU A 85 4.81 -21.87 2.22
N LYS A 86 4.01 -22.22 1.21
CA LYS A 86 4.03 -21.53 -0.09
C LYS A 86 3.46 -20.11 -0.01
N GLN A 87 2.49 -19.88 0.85
CA GLN A 87 2.03 -18.51 1.10
C GLN A 87 3.11 -17.69 1.80
N ILE A 88 3.85 -18.26 2.77
CA ILE A 88 4.98 -17.59 3.44
C ILE A 88 6.05 -17.19 2.42
N GLU A 89 6.44 -18.09 1.50
CA GLU A 89 7.39 -17.75 0.43
C GLU A 89 6.92 -16.55 -0.40
N ILE A 90 5.63 -16.50 -0.75
CA ILE A 90 5.03 -15.41 -1.50
C ILE A 90 5.03 -14.11 -0.68
N ILE A 91 4.64 -14.15 0.60
CA ILE A 91 4.65 -12.98 1.48
C ILE A 91 6.06 -12.40 1.56
N ASN A 92 7.08 -13.24 1.78
CA ASN A 92 8.48 -12.80 1.86
C ASN A 92 8.95 -12.15 0.55
N GLN A 93 8.52 -12.66 -0.61
CA GLN A 93 8.81 -12.05 -1.91
C GLN A 93 8.14 -10.67 -2.04
N LEU A 94 6.91 -10.51 -1.55
CA LEU A 94 6.18 -9.24 -1.57
C LEU A 94 6.82 -8.20 -0.63
N VAL A 95 7.31 -8.64 0.53
CA VAL A 95 8.11 -7.80 1.45
C VAL A 95 9.37 -7.32 0.76
N ALA A 96 10.11 -8.21 0.11
CA ALA A 96 11.32 -7.84 -0.64
C ALA A 96 11.05 -6.89 -1.82
N GLN A 97 9.85 -6.95 -2.42
CA GLN A 97 9.39 -6.03 -3.47
C GLN A 97 8.87 -4.70 -2.93
N ASN A 98 8.76 -4.56 -1.61
CA ASN A 98 8.26 -3.37 -0.95
C ASN A 98 6.88 -2.94 -1.46
N VAL A 99 5.94 -3.88 -1.55
CA VAL A 99 4.56 -3.59 -1.97
C VAL A 99 3.86 -2.67 -0.95
N ALA A 100 2.89 -1.89 -1.39
CA ALA A 100 2.16 -0.97 -0.51
C ALA A 100 1.18 -1.70 0.44
N GLY A 101 0.64 -2.83 -0.01
CA GLY A 101 -0.30 -3.60 0.80
C GLY A 101 -0.48 -5.04 0.33
N ILE A 102 -0.93 -5.89 1.26
CA ILE A 102 -1.25 -7.29 1.05
C ILE A 102 -2.67 -7.55 1.53
N ALA A 103 -3.53 -8.06 0.65
CA ALA A 103 -4.82 -8.63 0.97
C ALA A 103 -4.69 -10.16 0.89
N ILE A 104 -4.93 -10.89 1.97
CA ILE A 104 -4.67 -12.33 2.04
C ILE A 104 -5.89 -13.15 2.44
N ALA A 105 -6.13 -14.26 1.74
CA ALA A 105 -6.96 -15.36 2.17
C ALA A 105 -6.05 -16.46 2.73
N ALA A 106 -6.06 -16.65 4.04
CA ALA A 106 -5.08 -17.50 4.73
C ALA A 106 -5.35 -18.99 4.56
N ASN A 107 -4.31 -19.79 4.34
CA ASN A 107 -4.35 -21.24 4.48
C ASN A 107 -4.25 -21.68 5.94
N ASP A 108 -3.43 -20.99 6.74
CA ASP A 108 -3.29 -21.22 8.18
C ASP A 108 -2.92 -19.89 8.87
N ALA A 109 -3.73 -19.49 9.86
CA ALA A 109 -3.55 -18.19 10.52
C ALA A 109 -2.29 -18.12 11.38
N ASP A 110 -1.97 -19.22 12.07
CA ASP A 110 -0.85 -19.26 13.01
C ASP A 110 0.48 -19.39 12.28
N ALA A 111 0.52 -20.22 11.24
CA ALA A 111 1.72 -20.39 10.41
C ALA A 111 2.11 -19.10 9.67
N LEU A 112 1.13 -18.29 9.24
CA LEU A 112 1.38 -17.05 8.50
C LEU A 112 1.72 -15.86 9.39
N GLN A 113 1.42 -15.92 10.69
CA GLN A 113 1.57 -14.80 11.61
C GLN A 113 2.96 -14.16 11.59
N PRO A 114 4.08 -14.92 11.69
CA PRO A 114 5.42 -14.30 11.69
C PRO A 114 5.72 -13.50 10.42
N ALA A 115 5.43 -14.07 9.24
CA ALA A 115 5.69 -13.42 7.97
C ALA A 115 4.82 -12.17 7.73
N LEU A 116 3.56 -12.20 8.17
CA LEU A 116 2.66 -11.05 8.07
C LEU A 116 3.02 -9.95 9.07
N THR A 117 3.50 -10.32 10.27
CA THR A 117 4.02 -9.34 11.23
C THR A 117 5.25 -8.64 10.68
N GLU A 118 6.19 -9.38 10.09
CA GLU A 118 7.36 -8.82 9.41
C GLU A 118 6.95 -7.86 8.27
N ALA A 119 5.95 -8.22 7.48
CA ALA A 119 5.41 -7.34 6.44
C ALA A 119 4.87 -6.03 7.03
N MET A 120 4.13 -6.10 8.14
CA MET A 120 3.59 -4.91 8.82
C MET A 120 4.70 -4.05 9.42
N ASP A 121 5.73 -4.65 10.01
CA ASP A 121 6.90 -3.97 10.56
C ASP A 121 7.72 -3.27 9.47
N ALA A 122 7.72 -3.82 8.25
CA ALA A 122 8.26 -3.18 7.06
C ALA A 122 7.37 -2.04 6.50
N GLY A 123 6.23 -1.76 7.13
CA GLY A 123 5.31 -0.68 6.74
C GLY A 123 4.23 -1.09 5.73
N ILE A 124 4.19 -2.35 5.31
CA ILE A 124 3.19 -2.88 4.36
C ILE A 124 1.84 -2.99 5.06
N LYS A 125 0.78 -2.55 4.40
CA LYS A 125 -0.59 -2.68 4.92
C LYS A 125 -1.09 -4.10 4.70
N VAL A 126 -1.59 -4.75 5.76
CA VAL A 126 -2.09 -6.13 5.69
C VAL A 126 -3.57 -6.15 6.05
N ILE A 127 -4.38 -6.72 5.19
CA ILE A 127 -5.77 -7.07 5.47
C ILE A 127 -6.00 -8.55 5.18
N SER A 128 -6.92 -9.18 5.89
CA SER A 128 -7.38 -10.53 5.54
C SER A 128 -8.82 -10.52 5.04
N LEU A 129 -9.14 -11.47 4.20
CA LEU A 129 -10.48 -11.68 3.64
C LEU A 129 -10.76 -13.17 3.49
N ASP A 130 -12.04 -13.58 3.45
CA ASP A 130 -12.48 -14.98 3.44
C ASP A 130 -11.98 -15.73 4.69
N SER A 131 -10.73 -16.13 4.74
CA SER A 131 -10.11 -16.75 5.90
C SER A 131 -9.22 -15.77 6.65
N ALA A 132 -9.52 -15.57 7.92
CA ALA A 132 -8.82 -14.62 8.77
C ALA A 132 -7.38 -15.08 9.08
N VAL A 133 -6.50 -14.09 9.27
CA VAL A 133 -5.23 -14.24 9.99
C VAL A 133 -5.37 -13.70 11.42
N ASN A 134 -4.36 -13.91 12.25
CA ASN A 134 -4.36 -13.43 13.63
C ASN A 134 -4.49 -11.89 13.68
N LYS A 135 -5.16 -11.38 14.73
CA LYS A 135 -5.48 -9.96 14.87
C LYS A 135 -4.24 -9.07 14.85
N ASP A 136 -3.14 -9.56 15.42
CA ASP A 136 -1.88 -8.83 15.56
C ASP A 136 -1.07 -8.78 14.24
N SER A 137 -1.49 -9.54 13.22
CA SER A 137 -0.84 -9.59 11.91
C SER A 137 -1.69 -9.04 10.77
N ARG A 138 -2.64 -8.14 11.09
CA ARG A 138 -3.48 -7.43 10.12
C ARG A 138 -4.06 -6.15 10.68
N GLN A 139 -4.41 -5.18 9.82
CA GLN A 139 -5.20 -4.01 10.19
C GLN A 139 -6.69 -4.31 10.30
N THR A 140 -7.23 -5.12 9.38
CA THR A 140 -8.65 -5.47 9.35
C THR A 140 -8.90 -6.83 8.71
N HIS A 141 -10.12 -7.36 8.92
CA HIS A 141 -10.63 -8.54 8.25
C HIS A 141 -11.93 -8.22 7.55
N ILE A 142 -12.04 -8.63 6.30
CA ILE A 142 -13.26 -8.52 5.49
C ILE A 142 -13.92 -9.89 5.49
N GLN A 143 -15.03 -9.98 6.21
CA GLN A 143 -15.85 -11.19 6.24
C GLN A 143 -16.91 -11.09 5.14
N GLN A 144 -17.09 -12.18 4.42
CA GLN A 144 -18.12 -12.33 3.38
C GLN A 144 -19.34 -13.07 3.93
#